data_04873fd541a3e0ceadfc95bdabc183ec
#
_entry.id   04873fd541a3e0ceadfc95bdabc183ec
#
_cell.length_a   1.000
_cell.length_b   1.000
_cell.length_c   1.000
_cell.angle_alpha   90.00
_cell.angle_beta   90.00
_cell.angle_gamma   90.00
#
_symmetry.space_group_name_H-M   'P 1'
#
loop_
_entity.id
_entity.type
_entity.pdbx_description
1 polymer ?
#
loop_
_entity_poly.entity_id
_entity_poly.type
_entity_poly.pdbx_seq_one_letter_code
_entity_poly.pdbx_strand_id
1 'polypeptide(L)'
;DVYKRQRQLDPTAATLLQQQLEHRGLHVFTNITVSKLLQQDQKFSGVLLADGTELKADVLVMALGISPDLQLAQQAGLKTDVGICVDAQLRSSDPDLFALGECCQFGEHTFGLVAPIAAQAQVLAAVLSGQHASYQPSDSSTQLKISGIQLSSCGDIPTLLQQHDLQQFCYQDQQPHDYRRLWLDAEQR
;
A
#
# COMPACT_ATOMS: atom_id res chain seq x y z
N ASP A 1 12.04 1.49 2.87
CA ASP A 1 10.69 1.26 3.42
C ASP A 1 10.20 -0.16 3.09
N VAL A 2 10.76 -1.15 3.78
CA VAL A 2 10.39 -2.56 3.61
C VAL A 2 9.04 -2.86 4.28
N TYR A 3 8.61 -2.07 5.25
CA TYR A 3 7.40 -2.31 6.00
C TYR A 3 6.12 -2.28 5.13
N LYS A 4 6.03 -1.38 4.17
CA LYS A 4 4.91 -1.36 3.21
C LYS A 4 5.01 -2.46 2.14
N ARG A 5 6.22 -2.91 1.81
CA ARG A 5 6.42 -4.01 0.87
C ARG A 5 6.09 -5.37 1.46
N GLN A 6 6.19 -5.54 2.78
CA GLN A 6 5.77 -6.77 3.48
C GLN A 6 4.26 -7.03 3.42
N ARG A 7 3.43 -6.02 3.16
CA ARG A 7 1.99 -6.22 2.93
C ARG A 7 1.66 -6.77 1.54
N GLN A 8 2.59 -6.69 0.60
CA GLN A 8 2.37 -7.09 -0.79
C GLN A 8 3.23 -8.27 -1.21
N LEU A 9 4.16 -8.72 -0.38
CA LEU A 9 5.10 -9.79 -0.68
C LEU A 9 5.22 -10.72 0.51
N ASP A 10 5.39 -12.00 0.23
CA ASP A 10 5.85 -12.94 1.22
C ASP A 10 7.35 -12.73 1.54
N PRO A 11 7.85 -13.28 2.66
CA PRO A 11 9.23 -13.03 3.10
C PRO A 11 10.30 -13.44 2.08
N THR A 12 10.07 -14.50 1.31
CA THR A 12 11.02 -14.98 0.28
C THR A 12 11.08 -13.98 -0.88
N ALA A 13 9.93 -13.56 -1.41
CA ALA A 13 9.85 -12.55 -2.46
C ALA A 13 10.46 -11.21 -2.01
N ALA A 14 10.22 -10.80 -0.76
CA ALA A 14 10.81 -9.58 -0.20
C ALA A 14 12.35 -9.66 -0.14
N THR A 15 12.90 -10.81 0.27
CA THR A 15 14.36 -11.03 0.30
C THR A 15 14.95 -11.00 -1.10
N LEU A 16 14.33 -11.67 -2.06
CA LEU A 16 14.79 -11.66 -3.45
C LEU A 16 14.76 -10.26 -4.06
N LEU A 17 13.70 -9.49 -3.78
CA LEU A 17 13.61 -8.10 -4.22
C LEU A 17 14.73 -7.25 -3.60
N GLN A 18 15.01 -7.39 -2.31
CA GLN A 18 16.08 -6.69 -1.63
C GLN A 18 17.44 -7.00 -2.29
N GLN A 19 17.76 -8.27 -2.50
CA GLN A 19 18.99 -8.69 -3.16
C GLN A 19 19.12 -8.09 -4.57
N GLN A 20 18.05 -8.08 -5.34
CA GLN A 20 18.01 -7.46 -6.67
C GLN A 20 18.29 -5.95 -6.63
N LEU A 21 17.76 -5.25 -5.64
CA LEU A 21 18.01 -3.82 -5.44
C LEU A 21 19.46 -3.55 -5.01
N GLU A 22 19.99 -4.36 -4.10
CA GLU A 22 21.38 -4.26 -3.64
C GLU A 22 22.39 -4.52 -4.75
N HIS A 23 22.14 -5.51 -5.61
CA HIS A 23 22.97 -5.74 -6.81
C HIS A 23 23.00 -4.55 -7.79
N ARG A 24 22.04 -3.64 -7.70
CA ARG A 24 21.98 -2.39 -8.49
C ARG A 24 22.58 -1.18 -7.77
N GLY A 25 23.28 -1.42 -6.67
CA GLY A 25 23.95 -0.38 -5.90
C GLY A 25 23.07 0.38 -4.91
N LEU A 26 21.86 -0.11 -4.62
CA LEU A 26 21.00 0.43 -3.58
C LEU A 26 21.38 -0.19 -2.23
N HIS A 27 21.47 0.62 -1.19
CA HIS A 27 21.61 0.12 0.19
C HIS A 27 20.22 0.11 0.85
N VAL A 28 19.77 -1.05 1.29
CA VAL A 28 18.45 -1.24 1.89
C VAL A 28 18.60 -1.43 3.40
N PHE A 29 18.10 -0.48 4.17
CA PHE A 29 18.06 -0.54 5.64
C PHE A 29 16.63 -0.86 6.07
N THR A 30 16.45 -1.96 6.80
CA THR A 30 15.14 -2.42 7.27
C THR A 30 15.07 -2.36 8.79
N ASN A 31 13.84 -2.24 9.33
CA ASN A 31 13.59 -2.21 10.77
C ASN A 31 14.35 -1.09 11.52
N ILE A 32 14.63 0.00 10.83
CA ILE A 32 15.32 1.13 11.40
C ILE A 32 14.61 2.43 11.00
N THR A 33 14.65 3.41 11.88
CA THR A 33 14.05 4.74 11.65
C THR A 33 15.12 5.81 11.56
N VAL A 34 14.82 6.87 10.84
CA VAL A 34 15.63 8.09 10.85
C VAL A 34 15.34 8.85 12.14
N SER A 35 16.33 9.09 12.96
CA SER A 35 16.21 9.80 14.23
C SER A 35 16.45 11.31 14.07
N LYS A 36 17.30 11.70 13.12
CA LYS A 36 17.66 13.11 12.94
C LYS A 36 18.10 13.40 11.51
N LEU A 37 17.75 14.59 11.01
CA LEU A 37 18.34 15.16 9.80
C LEU A 37 19.68 15.85 10.14
N LEU A 38 20.71 15.58 9.36
CA LEU A 38 22.02 16.19 9.51
C LEU A 38 22.14 17.39 8.60
N GLN A 39 22.79 18.43 9.11
CA GLN A 39 23.05 19.68 8.38
C GLN A 39 24.50 20.09 8.55
N GLN A 40 25.07 20.60 7.48
CA GLN A 40 26.35 21.26 7.45
C GLN A 40 26.20 22.57 6.69
N ASP A 41 26.67 23.69 7.25
CA ASP A 41 26.55 25.04 6.67
C ASP A 41 25.10 25.39 6.24
N GLN A 42 24.13 25.07 7.09
CA GLN A 42 22.70 25.26 6.87
C GLN A 42 22.12 24.48 5.66
N LYS A 43 22.85 23.51 5.11
CA LYS A 43 22.40 22.63 4.05
C LYS A 43 22.23 21.21 4.57
N PHE A 44 21.26 20.50 4.01
CA PHE A 44 21.12 19.07 4.29
C PHE A 44 22.39 18.33 3.90
N SER A 45 22.88 17.45 4.76
CA SER A 45 24.12 16.67 4.55
C SER A 45 23.96 15.18 4.80
N GLY A 46 22.78 14.75 5.26
CA GLY A 46 22.52 13.34 5.52
C GLY A 46 21.49 13.10 6.62
N VAL A 47 21.41 11.85 7.08
CA VAL A 47 20.52 11.41 8.15
C VAL A 47 21.29 10.60 9.20
N LEU A 48 20.85 10.71 10.45
CA LEU A 48 21.25 9.83 11.53
C LEU A 48 20.15 8.79 11.75
N LEU A 49 20.50 7.52 11.71
CA LEU A 49 19.59 6.43 12.01
C LEU A 49 19.48 6.20 13.53
N ALA A 50 18.45 5.46 13.96
CA ALA A 50 18.19 5.22 15.39
C ALA A 50 19.29 4.38 16.07
N ASP A 51 20.06 3.61 15.31
CA ASP A 51 21.22 2.83 15.80
C ASP A 51 22.53 3.65 15.90
N GLY A 52 22.50 4.93 15.55
CA GLY A 52 23.65 5.80 15.51
C GLY A 52 24.41 5.83 14.18
N THR A 53 23.99 5.08 13.18
CA THR A 53 24.61 5.10 11.85
C THR A 53 24.32 6.42 11.14
N GLU A 54 25.36 7.08 10.63
CA GLU A 54 25.22 8.27 9.80
C GLU A 54 25.26 7.89 8.32
N LEU A 55 24.26 8.34 7.58
CA LEU A 55 24.19 8.22 6.12
C LEU A 55 24.33 9.59 5.49
N LYS A 56 25.41 9.82 4.75
CA LYS A 56 25.62 11.05 3.98
C LYS A 56 24.76 11.02 2.73
N ALA A 57 24.08 12.13 2.44
CA ALA A 57 23.27 12.29 1.24
C ALA A 57 23.09 13.77 0.91
N ASP A 58 22.98 14.10 -0.36
CA ASP A 58 22.70 15.44 -0.85
C ASP A 58 21.20 15.72 -0.97
N VAL A 59 20.39 14.64 -1.10
CA VAL A 59 18.94 14.71 -1.26
C VAL A 59 18.27 13.66 -0.39
N LEU A 60 17.21 14.06 0.29
CA LEU A 60 16.31 13.16 1.02
C LEU A 60 14.92 13.16 0.37
N VAL A 61 14.43 12.00 0.00
CA VAL A 61 13.06 11.82 -0.47
C VAL A 61 12.25 11.12 0.61
N MET A 62 11.24 11.82 1.14
CA MET A 62 10.32 11.26 2.12
C MET A 62 9.11 10.66 1.42
N ALA A 63 9.01 9.33 1.40
CA ALA A 63 7.92 8.57 0.79
C ALA A 63 7.22 7.71 1.86
N LEU A 64 6.69 8.37 2.89
CA LEU A 64 6.16 7.74 4.12
C LEU A 64 4.67 7.34 4.02
N GLY A 65 4.07 7.51 2.87
CA GLY A 65 2.64 7.31 2.63
C GLY A 65 1.85 8.61 2.75
N ILE A 66 0.53 8.47 2.83
CA ILE A 66 -0.39 9.59 2.89
C ILE A 66 -1.25 9.48 4.13
N SER A 67 -1.74 10.61 4.58
CA SER A 67 -2.80 10.74 5.58
C SER A 67 -3.83 11.71 5.01
N PRO A 68 -5.10 11.32 4.89
CA PRO A 68 -6.13 12.22 4.40
C PRO A 68 -6.28 13.46 5.27
N ASP A 69 -6.49 14.62 4.65
CA ASP A 69 -6.94 15.79 5.38
C ASP A 69 -8.44 15.69 5.64
N LEU A 70 -8.81 15.53 6.90
CA LEU A 70 -10.19 15.33 7.33
C LEU A 70 -10.82 16.60 7.93
N GLN A 71 -10.10 17.72 7.96
CA GLN A 71 -10.53 18.93 8.65
C GLN A 71 -11.90 19.41 8.18
N LEU A 72 -12.11 19.47 6.87
CA LEU A 72 -13.38 19.92 6.29
C LEU A 72 -14.54 18.98 6.66
N ALA A 73 -14.32 17.67 6.57
CA ALA A 73 -15.33 16.67 6.91
C ALA A 73 -15.68 16.71 8.39
N GLN A 74 -14.71 16.90 9.28
CA GLN A 74 -14.89 17.03 10.72
C GLN A 74 -15.67 18.33 11.05
N GLN A 75 -15.35 19.44 10.42
CA GLN A 75 -16.07 20.69 10.58
C GLN A 75 -17.53 20.59 10.11
N ALA A 76 -17.79 19.77 9.09
CA ALA A 76 -19.15 19.47 8.62
C ALA A 76 -19.88 18.44 9.50
N GLY A 77 -19.25 17.93 10.55
CA GLY A 77 -19.85 16.96 11.47
C GLY A 77 -19.94 15.54 10.89
N LEU A 78 -19.21 15.23 9.84
CA LEU A 78 -19.19 13.88 9.27
C LEU A 78 -18.44 12.90 10.15
N LYS A 79 -18.88 11.64 10.13
CA LYS A 79 -18.15 10.55 10.80
C LYS A 79 -16.83 10.29 10.07
N THR A 80 -15.73 10.44 10.81
CA THR A 80 -14.37 10.19 10.35
C THR A 80 -13.64 9.26 11.30
N ASP A 81 -12.67 8.51 10.76
CA ASP A 81 -11.69 7.73 11.50
C ASP A 81 -10.32 7.97 10.82
N VAL A 82 -9.73 7.00 10.12
CA VAL A 82 -8.57 7.20 9.25
C VAL A 82 -8.93 7.96 7.98
N GLY A 83 -10.19 7.84 7.52
CA GLY A 83 -10.79 8.52 6.40
C GLY A 83 -12.21 9.00 6.71
N ILE A 84 -12.90 9.57 5.75
CA ILE A 84 -14.33 9.86 5.82
C ILE A 84 -15.06 8.52 5.70
N CYS A 85 -15.77 8.11 6.76
CA CYS A 85 -16.50 6.85 6.78
C CYS A 85 -17.66 6.89 5.79
N VAL A 86 -17.71 5.90 4.87
CA VAL A 86 -18.76 5.77 3.86
C VAL A 86 -19.38 4.38 3.88
N ASP A 87 -20.63 4.31 3.40
CA ASP A 87 -21.33 3.06 3.13
C ASP A 87 -21.00 2.49 1.74
N ALA A 88 -21.68 1.40 1.38
CA ALA A 88 -21.50 0.74 0.07
C ALA A 88 -21.98 1.59 -1.13
N GLN A 89 -22.74 2.65 -0.92
CA GLN A 89 -23.12 3.63 -1.93
C GLN A 89 -22.18 4.84 -1.95
N LEU A 90 -21.08 4.78 -1.17
CA LEU A 90 -20.11 5.87 -0.97
C LEU A 90 -20.72 7.10 -0.29
N ARG A 91 -21.81 6.91 0.45
CA ARG A 91 -22.49 7.95 1.21
C ARG A 91 -21.86 8.08 2.57
N SER A 92 -21.62 9.30 3.02
CA SER A 92 -21.09 9.60 4.35
C SER A 92 -22.15 9.41 5.45
N SER A 93 -21.85 9.85 6.67
CA SER A 93 -22.84 9.92 7.74
C SER A 93 -23.96 10.96 7.49
N ASP A 94 -23.75 11.89 6.58
CA ASP A 94 -24.78 12.79 6.06
C ASP A 94 -25.35 12.21 4.76
N PRO A 95 -26.68 12.06 4.61
CA PRO A 95 -27.30 11.44 3.45
C PRO A 95 -27.08 12.18 2.12
N ASP A 96 -26.77 13.45 2.17
CA ASP A 96 -26.58 14.30 0.98
C ASP A 96 -25.10 14.48 0.60
N LEU A 97 -24.18 13.93 1.42
CA LEU A 97 -22.74 14.03 1.21
C LEU A 97 -22.12 12.66 0.91
N PHE A 98 -21.30 12.63 -0.11
CA PHE A 98 -20.60 11.45 -0.58
C PHE A 98 -19.08 11.68 -0.55
N ALA A 99 -18.33 10.61 -0.36
CA ALA A 99 -16.86 10.67 -0.46
C ALA A 99 -16.32 9.48 -1.23
N LEU A 100 -15.31 9.73 -2.05
CA LEU A 100 -14.57 8.69 -2.77
C LEU A 100 -13.09 9.05 -2.85
N GLY A 101 -12.26 8.07 -3.17
CA GLY A 101 -10.83 8.27 -3.34
C GLY A 101 -10.05 8.13 -2.05
N GLU A 102 -8.88 8.78 -1.99
CA GLU A 102 -7.96 8.64 -0.86
C GLU A 102 -8.50 9.21 0.45
N CYS A 103 -9.45 10.12 0.40
CA CYS A 103 -10.05 10.71 1.60
C CYS A 103 -11.13 9.82 2.23
N CYS A 104 -11.67 8.82 1.54
CA CYS A 104 -12.74 7.99 2.09
C CYS A 104 -12.20 6.72 2.75
N GLN A 105 -13.03 6.20 3.67
CA GLN A 105 -12.83 4.92 4.34
C GLN A 105 -14.10 4.08 4.23
N PHE A 106 -13.98 2.88 3.68
CA PHE A 106 -15.05 1.88 3.58
C PHE A 106 -14.73 0.70 4.48
N GLY A 107 -15.45 0.53 5.56
CA GLY A 107 -15.10 -0.42 6.61
C GLY A 107 -13.72 -0.12 7.20
N GLU A 108 -12.81 -1.07 7.13
CA GLU A 108 -11.42 -0.91 7.56
C GLU A 108 -10.46 -0.52 6.42
N HIS A 109 -10.98 -0.33 5.19
CA HIS A 109 -10.17 -0.09 4.00
C HIS A 109 -10.03 1.40 3.70
N THR A 110 -8.79 1.82 3.45
CA THR A 110 -8.44 3.11 2.85
C THR A 110 -7.82 2.86 1.47
N PHE A 111 -7.87 3.86 0.60
CA PHE A 111 -7.54 3.70 -0.81
C PHE A 111 -6.40 4.62 -1.22
N GLY A 112 -5.38 4.09 -1.88
CA GLY A 112 -4.23 4.84 -2.38
C GLY A 112 -3.84 4.44 -3.81
N LEU A 113 -4.68 3.65 -4.48
CA LEU A 113 -4.47 3.20 -5.85
C LEU A 113 -5.60 3.69 -6.76
N VAL A 114 -5.28 3.96 -8.02
CA VAL A 114 -6.23 4.49 -9.00
C VAL A 114 -7.36 3.49 -9.32
N ALA A 115 -7.06 2.20 -9.41
CA ALA A 115 -8.06 1.21 -9.83
C ALA A 115 -9.27 1.10 -8.87
N PRO A 116 -9.11 0.97 -7.54
CA PRO A 116 -10.24 1.00 -6.60
C PRO A 116 -11.02 2.33 -6.67
N ILE A 117 -10.31 3.46 -6.82
CA ILE A 117 -10.94 4.78 -6.91
C ILE A 117 -11.79 4.91 -8.18
N ALA A 118 -11.33 4.37 -9.30
CA ALA A 118 -12.10 4.35 -10.54
C ALA A 118 -13.37 3.50 -10.39
N ALA A 119 -13.32 2.36 -9.70
CA ALA A 119 -14.49 1.55 -9.39
C ALA A 119 -15.47 2.30 -8.47
N GLN A 120 -14.97 3.00 -7.44
CA GLN A 120 -15.81 3.89 -6.62
C GLN A 120 -16.50 4.96 -7.44
N ALA A 121 -15.81 5.60 -8.37
CA ALA A 121 -16.38 6.65 -9.22
C ALA A 121 -17.52 6.11 -10.10
N GLN A 122 -17.40 4.89 -10.62
CA GLN A 122 -18.47 4.25 -11.39
C GLN A 122 -19.71 3.98 -10.53
N VAL A 123 -19.51 3.44 -9.31
CA VAL A 123 -20.60 3.20 -8.36
C VAL A 123 -21.29 4.51 -7.98
N LEU A 124 -20.52 5.55 -7.64
CA LEU A 124 -21.07 6.84 -7.25
C LEU A 124 -21.84 7.49 -8.40
N ALA A 125 -21.33 7.44 -9.62
CA ALA A 125 -22.02 7.95 -10.80
C ALA A 125 -23.38 7.25 -11.01
N ALA A 126 -23.45 5.93 -10.84
CA ALA A 126 -24.70 5.18 -10.93
C ALA A 126 -25.67 5.58 -9.81
N VAL A 127 -25.21 5.67 -8.56
CA VAL A 127 -26.03 6.09 -7.41
C VAL A 127 -26.61 7.49 -7.63
N LEU A 128 -25.79 8.45 -8.03
CA LEU A 128 -26.23 9.84 -8.29
C LEU A 128 -27.19 9.94 -9.49
N SER A 129 -27.16 8.96 -10.40
CA SER A 129 -28.10 8.83 -11.52
C SER A 129 -29.38 8.09 -11.14
N GLY A 130 -29.61 7.78 -9.86
CA GLY A 130 -30.79 7.07 -9.37
C GLY A 130 -30.78 5.55 -9.62
N GLN A 131 -29.64 4.98 -10.00
CA GLN A 131 -29.47 3.53 -10.18
C GLN A 131 -29.05 2.85 -8.89
N HIS A 132 -29.42 1.59 -8.72
CA HIS A 132 -28.91 0.79 -7.64
C HIS A 132 -27.50 0.30 -7.96
N ALA A 133 -26.52 0.74 -7.18
CA ALA A 133 -25.14 0.29 -7.27
C ALA A 133 -24.55 0.16 -5.87
N SER A 134 -23.57 -0.72 -5.72
CA SER A 134 -22.91 -0.99 -4.45
C SER A 134 -21.42 -1.24 -4.70
N TYR A 135 -20.59 -0.52 -3.96
CA TYR A 135 -19.14 -0.72 -3.98
C TYR A 135 -18.78 -1.96 -3.18
N GLN A 136 -17.97 -2.80 -3.78
CA GLN A 136 -17.31 -3.90 -3.10
C GLN A 136 -15.81 -3.79 -3.37
N PRO A 137 -14.97 -3.78 -2.32
CA PRO A 137 -13.54 -3.84 -2.52
C PRO A 137 -13.18 -5.10 -3.31
N SER A 138 -12.44 -4.93 -4.39
CA SER A 138 -11.85 -6.05 -5.11
C SER A 138 -10.38 -6.17 -4.74
N ASP A 139 -9.86 -7.39 -4.74
CA ASP A 139 -8.45 -7.63 -4.60
C ASP A 139 -7.69 -6.90 -5.71
N SER A 140 -6.89 -5.93 -5.31
CA SER A 140 -6.09 -5.17 -6.25
C SER A 140 -4.78 -5.88 -6.51
N SER A 141 -4.52 -6.19 -7.78
CA SER A 141 -3.17 -6.60 -8.17
C SER A 141 -2.23 -5.40 -8.12
N THR A 142 -1.07 -5.59 -7.54
CA THR A 142 -0.01 -4.60 -7.50
C THR A 142 1.13 -5.02 -8.40
N GLN A 143 1.56 -4.11 -9.28
CA GLN A 143 2.75 -4.27 -10.08
C GLN A 143 3.82 -3.29 -9.64
N LEU A 144 4.99 -3.79 -9.31
CA LEU A 144 6.14 -2.94 -9.01
C LEU A 144 6.80 -2.52 -10.32
N LYS A 145 6.79 -1.21 -10.58
CA LYS A 145 7.41 -0.61 -11.76
C LYS A 145 8.84 -0.18 -11.43
N ILE A 146 9.76 -1.12 -11.29
CA ILE A 146 11.18 -0.83 -11.24
C ILE A 146 11.82 -1.33 -12.52
N SER A 147 12.60 -0.48 -13.19
CA SER A 147 13.29 -0.85 -14.44
C SER A 147 14.05 -2.17 -14.27
N GLY A 148 13.69 -3.16 -15.12
CA GLY A 148 14.32 -4.49 -15.14
C GLY A 148 13.99 -5.42 -13.96
N ILE A 149 13.02 -5.09 -13.08
CA ILE A 149 12.42 -6.01 -12.12
C ILE A 149 10.94 -6.13 -12.47
N GLN A 150 10.50 -7.34 -12.77
CA GLN A 150 9.10 -7.67 -12.98
C GLN A 150 8.57 -8.32 -11.70
N LEU A 151 7.69 -7.62 -11.00
CA LEU A 151 7.06 -8.11 -9.81
C LEU A 151 5.57 -7.81 -9.86
N SER A 152 4.77 -8.84 -9.66
CA SER A 152 3.32 -8.75 -9.54
C SER A 152 2.87 -9.46 -8.28
N SER A 153 1.92 -8.88 -7.57
CA SER A 153 1.30 -9.47 -6.38
C SER A 153 -0.20 -9.20 -6.40
N CYS A 154 -0.98 -10.16 -5.95
CA CYS A 154 -2.43 -10.08 -5.84
C CYS A 154 -2.90 -10.71 -4.54
N GLY A 155 -3.97 -10.20 -3.96
CA GLY A 155 -4.53 -10.68 -2.71
C GLY A 155 -3.90 -10.07 -1.46
N ASP A 156 -4.49 -10.40 -0.30
CA ASP A 156 -4.00 -9.98 1.02
C ASP A 156 -2.94 -10.97 1.54
N ILE A 157 -1.70 -10.78 1.12
CA ILE A 157 -0.58 -11.67 1.45
C ILE A 157 -0.41 -11.89 2.97
N PRO A 158 -0.49 -10.87 3.85
CA PRO A 158 -0.44 -11.08 5.30
C PRO A 158 -1.50 -12.05 5.82
N THR A 159 -2.73 -11.95 5.35
CA THR A 159 -3.81 -12.86 5.73
C THR A 159 -3.58 -14.26 5.16
N LEU A 160 -3.16 -14.38 3.89
CA LEU A 160 -2.85 -15.66 3.25
C LEU A 160 -1.73 -16.41 3.96
N LEU A 161 -0.72 -15.71 4.48
CA LEU A 161 0.38 -16.32 5.23
C LEU A 161 -0.05 -16.89 6.59
N GLN A 162 -1.18 -16.45 7.15
CA GLN A 162 -1.72 -16.93 8.43
C GLN A 162 -2.72 -18.07 8.27
N GLN A 163 -3.21 -18.30 7.05
CA GLN A 163 -4.14 -19.38 6.75
C GLN A 163 -3.39 -20.69 6.54
N HIS A 164 -3.74 -21.73 7.30
CA HIS A 164 -3.08 -23.04 7.27
C HIS A 164 -3.80 -24.08 6.41
N ASP A 165 -5.01 -23.78 5.97
CA ASP A 165 -5.88 -24.63 5.17
C ASP A 165 -5.76 -24.41 3.66
N LEU A 166 -4.93 -23.46 3.24
CA LEU A 166 -4.67 -23.18 1.84
C LEU A 166 -3.65 -24.13 1.25
N GLN A 167 -3.91 -24.60 0.05
CA GLN A 167 -2.95 -25.31 -0.76
C GLN A 167 -1.92 -24.32 -1.32
N GLN A 168 -0.63 -24.59 -1.08
CA GLN A 168 0.43 -23.68 -1.50
C GLN A 168 1.27 -24.32 -2.60
N PHE A 169 1.50 -23.55 -3.65
CA PHE A 169 2.42 -23.91 -4.73
C PHE A 169 3.55 -22.89 -4.76
N CYS A 170 4.76 -23.35 -4.74
CA CYS A 170 5.96 -22.50 -4.80
C CYS A 170 6.89 -23.01 -5.89
N TYR A 171 7.26 -22.12 -6.79
CA TYR A 171 8.32 -22.33 -7.77
C TYR A 171 9.45 -21.33 -7.53
N GLN A 172 10.67 -21.81 -7.46
CA GLN A 172 11.85 -20.96 -7.33
C GLN A 172 12.97 -21.52 -8.20
N ASP A 173 13.48 -20.70 -9.10
CA ASP A 173 14.70 -20.98 -9.86
C ASP A 173 15.86 -20.16 -9.31
N GLN A 174 17.06 -20.73 -9.30
CA GLN A 174 18.26 -20.02 -8.85
C GLN A 174 18.84 -19.09 -9.94
N GLN A 175 18.53 -19.32 -11.21
CA GLN A 175 18.89 -18.47 -12.34
C GLN A 175 17.80 -18.59 -13.42
N PRO A 176 17.06 -17.54 -13.74
CA PRO A 176 17.29 -16.09 -13.58
C PRO A 176 16.63 -15.41 -12.39
N HIS A 177 16.46 -16.04 -11.24
CA HIS A 177 15.74 -15.53 -10.05
C HIS A 177 14.22 -15.44 -10.25
N ASP A 178 13.66 -16.42 -10.95
CA ASP A 178 12.20 -16.53 -11.06
C ASP A 178 11.64 -17.15 -9.77
N TYR A 179 10.73 -16.43 -9.14
CA TYR A 179 10.03 -16.86 -7.94
C TYR A 179 8.54 -16.65 -8.14
N ARG A 180 7.76 -17.70 -7.90
CA ARG A 180 6.29 -17.67 -8.00
C ARG A 180 5.70 -18.40 -6.81
N ARG A 181 4.71 -17.82 -6.20
CA ARG A 181 3.95 -18.44 -5.14
C ARG A 181 2.47 -18.22 -5.36
N LEU A 182 1.70 -19.27 -5.18
CA LEU A 182 0.25 -19.28 -5.33
C LEU A 182 -0.38 -19.95 -4.12
N TRP A 183 -1.44 -19.39 -3.61
CA TRP A 183 -2.31 -19.97 -2.60
C TRP A 183 -3.67 -20.22 -3.21
N LEU A 184 -4.21 -21.41 -3.01
CA LEU A 184 -5.53 -21.79 -3.47
C LEU A 184 -6.37 -22.27 -2.28
N ASP A 185 -7.63 -21.85 -2.25
CA ASP A 185 -8.62 -22.39 -1.33
C ASP A 185 -9.11 -23.79 -1.78
N ALA A 186 -10.01 -24.40 -1.01
CA ALA A 186 -10.60 -25.69 -1.35
C ALA A 186 -11.40 -25.68 -2.67
N GLU A 187 -11.81 -24.50 -3.15
CA GLU A 187 -12.53 -24.30 -4.41
C GLU A 187 -11.58 -23.95 -5.57
N GLN A 188 -10.25 -24.01 -5.32
CA GLN A 188 -9.18 -23.70 -6.29
C GLN A 188 -9.22 -22.24 -6.79
N ARG A 189 -9.57 -21.32 -5.89
CA ARG A 189 -9.57 -19.88 -6.15
C ARG A 189 -8.48 -19.18 -5.34
#